data_b74493b979f27db94c9ba45a4e509d90
#
_entry.id   b74493b979f27db94c9ba45a4e509d90
#
_cell.length_a   1.000
_cell.length_b   1.000
_cell.length_c   1.000
_cell.angle_alpha   90.00
_cell.angle_beta   90.00
_cell.angle_gamma   90.00
#
_symmetry.space_group_name_H-M   'P 1'
#
loop_
_entity.id
_entity.type
_entity.pdbx_description
1 polymer ?
#
loop_
_entity_poly.entity_id
_entity_poly.type
_entity_poly.pdbx_seq_one_letter_code
_entity_poly.pdbx_strand_id
1 'polypeptide(L)'
;MKPTVRIVLLATTCLLLTATAPKTVAWNNTVTLTPEGGHLRGNPAAAVKLAEYVSYTCATCASFMIQSEGAMQVGYVSSGKVSVEVRHLVQGPVDLAAAMLASCGPPAKFALNHAALMRSQNRWRQTFERAGPAQTQRWLTGPLLARGRAIAGDMGFYMVMASRGFDRSAVDACLGDQALANRIGAQSKAGYASGITTPPSFTINGTLAPAHTWAELRPLIDASL
;
A
#
# COMPACT_ATOMS: atom_id res chain seq x y z
N MET A 1 -67.34 -53.26 -29.68
CA MET A 1 -67.01 -51.85 -29.30
C MET A 1 -65.93 -51.93 -28.23
N LYS A 2 -64.66 -51.50 -28.54
CA LYS A 2 -63.54 -51.49 -27.60
C LYS A 2 -63.25 -49.99 -27.25
N PRO A 3 -63.12 -49.62 -25.96
CA PRO A 3 -62.80 -48.26 -25.60
C PRO A 3 -61.27 -48.03 -25.69
N THR A 4 -60.90 -47.02 -26.41
CA THR A 4 -59.51 -46.48 -26.52
C THR A 4 -59.21 -45.56 -25.35
N VAL A 5 -58.30 -45.97 -24.45
CA VAL A 5 -57.79 -45.15 -23.38
C VAL A 5 -56.68 -44.23 -23.93
N ARG A 6 -56.91 -42.91 -23.90
CA ARG A 6 -55.90 -41.90 -24.21
C ARG A 6 -55.13 -41.54 -22.95
N ILE A 7 -53.82 -41.92 -22.91
CA ILE A 7 -52.90 -41.49 -21.88
C ILE A 7 -52.37 -40.06 -22.22
N VAL A 8 -52.70 -39.10 -21.40
CA VAL A 8 -52.15 -37.73 -21.47
C VAL A 8 -50.89 -37.69 -20.64
N LEU A 9 -49.73 -37.62 -21.28
CA LEU A 9 -48.45 -37.35 -20.59
C LEU A 9 -48.36 -35.84 -20.26
N LEU A 10 -48.42 -35.51 -18.98
CA LEU A 10 -48.05 -34.18 -18.49
C LEU A 10 -46.53 -34.09 -18.37
N ALA A 11 -45.91 -33.35 -19.26
CA ALA A 11 -44.48 -33.02 -19.17
C ALA A 11 -44.27 -31.90 -18.13
N THR A 12 -43.76 -32.26 -16.96
CA THR A 12 -43.38 -31.29 -15.91
C THR A 12 -42.03 -30.71 -16.27
N THR A 13 -42.01 -29.49 -16.79
CA THR A 13 -40.79 -28.73 -17.08
C THR A 13 -40.21 -28.17 -15.78
N CYS A 14 -39.16 -28.83 -15.27
CA CYS A 14 -38.43 -28.35 -14.08
C CYS A 14 -37.50 -27.18 -14.50
N LEU A 15 -37.87 -25.95 -14.17
CA LEU A 15 -37.05 -24.75 -14.37
C LEU A 15 -35.92 -24.76 -13.33
N LEU A 16 -34.72 -25.16 -13.75
CA LEU A 16 -33.50 -25.04 -12.94
C LEU A 16 -33.10 -23.54 -12.82
N LEU A 17 -33.46 -22.91 -11.73
CA LEU A 17 -32.92 -21.61 -11.34
C LEU A 17 -31.45 -21.80 -10.97
N THR A 18 -30.55 -21.49 -11.88
CA THR A 18 -29.11 -21.36 -11.58
C THR A 18 -28.91 -20.11 -10.74
N ALA A 19 -28.86 -20.25 -9.43
CA ALA A 19 -28.43 -19.19 -8.54
C ALA A 19 -26.92 -18.96 -8.76
N THR A 20 -26.55 -17.90 -9.47
CA THR A 20 -25.16 -17.44 -9.53
C THR A 20 -24.76 -16.94 -8.14
N ALA A 21 -23.86 -17.69 -7.48
CA ALA A 21 -23.28 -17.25 -6.21
C ALA A 21 -22.62 -15.84 -6.40
N PRO A 22 -22.82 -14.90 -5.48
CA PRO A 22 -22.21 -13.59 -5.57
C PRO A 22 -20.68 -13.75 -5.61
N LYS A 23 -20.04 -13.15 -6.62
CA LYS A 23 -18.59 -13.12 -6.76
C LYS A 23 -18.01 -12.41 -5.53
N THR A 24 -17.34 -13.15 -4.64
CA THR A 24 -16.65 -12.55 -3.50
C THR A 24 -15.50 -11.69 -4.02
N VAL A 25 -15.54 -10.39 -3.72
CA VAL A 25 -14.46 -9.47 -4.12
C VAL A 25 -13.25 -9.71 -3.24
N ALA A 26 -12.09 -9.96 -3.85
CA ALA A 26 -10.83 -10.14 -3.12
C ALA A 26 -10.24 -8.78 -2.71
N TRP A 27 -10.82 -8.15 -1.69
CA TRP A 27 -10.45 -6.80 -1.25
C TRP A 27 -8.98 -6.64 -0.93
N ASN A 28 -8.31 -7.66 -0.42
CA ASN A 28 -6.86 -7.61 -0.15
C ASN A 28 -6.02 -7.37 -1.42
N ASN A 29 -6.53 -7.73 -2.59
CA ASN A 29 -5.85 -7.58 -3.88
C ASN A 29 -6.33 -6.33 -4.65
N THR A 30 -7.32 -5.62 -4.12
CA THR A 30 -7.83 -4.39 -4.72
C THR A 30 -6.99 -3.23 -4.23
N VAL A 31 -6.18 -2.64 -5.11
CA VAL A 31 -5.37 -1.45 -4.82
C VAL A 31 -5.63 -0.41 -5.88
N THR A 32 -5.96 0.81 -5.45
CA THR A 32 -6.22 1.95 -6.31
C THR A 32 -5.43 3.18 -5.86
N LEU A 33 -5.15 4.10 -6.78
CA LEU A 33 -4.64 5.42 -6.43
C LEU A 33 -5.80 6.32 -6.01
N THR A 34 -5.62 7.06 -4.92
CA THR A 34 -6.57 8.08 -4.50
C THR A 34 -6.27 9.42 -5.17
N PRO A 35 -7.23 10.36 -5.18
CA PRO A 35 -6.97 11.73 -5.65
C PRO A 35 -5.82 12.43 -4.91
N GLU A 36 -5.61 12.09 -3.64
CA GLU A 36 -4.52 12.58 -2.80
C GLU A 36 -3.17 11.91 -3.12
N GLY A 37 -3.16 10.98 -4.09
CA GLY A 37 -1.96 10.28 -4.54
C GLY A 37 -1.53 9.11 -3.65
N GLY A 38 -2.34 8.73 -2.67
CA GLY A 38 -2.13 7.56 -1.82
C GLY A 38 -2.50 6.25 -2.52
N HIS A 39 -2.06 5.14 -1.93
CA HIS A 39 -2.44 3.81 -2.39
C HIS A 39 -3.45 3.20 -1.42
N LEU A 40 -4.71 3.15 -1.85
CA LEU A 40 -5.81 2.58 -1.09
C LEU A 40 -5.94 1.10 -1.41
N ARG A 41 -5.83 0.25 -0.40
CA ARG A 41 -6.13 -1.18 -0.45
C ARG A 41 -7.45 -1.47 0.25
N GLY A 42 -8.28 -2.28 -0.38
CA GLY A 42 -9.57 -2.69 0.16
C GLY A 42 -10.75 -2.12 -0.58
N ASN A 43 -11.91 -2.14 0.09
CA ASN A 43 -13.16 -1.61 -0.44
C ASN A 43 -13.14 -0.07 -0.36
N PRO A 44 -13.22 0.66 -1.49
CA PRO A 44 -13.29 2.13 -1.45
C PRO A 44 -14.52 2.67 -0.73
N ALA A 45 -15.59 1.85 -0.66
CA ALA A 45 -16.83 2.17 0.06
C ALA A 45 -16.86 1.60 1.50
N ALA A 46 -15.71 1.19 2.05
CA ALA A 46 -15.61 0.70 3.42
C ALA A 46 -16.13 1.73 4.43
N ALA A 47 -16.83 1.24 5.46
CA ALA A 47 -17.33 2.09 6.55
C ALA A 47 -16.20 2.74 7.35
N VAL A 48 -15.08 2.01 7.51
CA VAL A 48 -13.87 2.50 8.17
C VAL A 48 -12.79 2.75 7.13
N LYS A 49 -12.37 4.01 6.99
CA LYS A 49 -11.30 4.46 6.11
C LYS A 49 -10.10 4.85 6.95
N LEU A 50 -9.10 3.96 6.98
CA LEU A 50 -7.84 4.22 7.65
C LEU A 50 -6.85 4.84 6.65
N ALA A 51 -6.25 5.98 6.98
CA ALA A 51 -5.07 6.48 6.28
C ALA A 51 -3.85 6.38 7.19
N GLU A 52 -2.77 5.80 6.65
CA GLU A 52 -1.48 5.61 7.33
C GLU A 52 -0.46 6.58 6.73
N TYR A 53 0.07 7.49 7.53
CA TYR A 53 1.14 8.42 7.14
C TYR A 53 2.48 7.85 7.56
N VAL A 54 3.27 7.43 6.57
CA VAL A 54 4.48 6.64 6.79
C VAL A 54 5.72 7.26 6.15
N SER A 55 6.87 7.00 6.75
CA SER A 55 8.20 7.23 6.18
C SER A 55 8.98 5.92 6.12
N TYR A 56 9.71 5.70 5.04
CA TYR A 56 10.55 4.51 4.92
C TYR A 56 11.81 4.58 5.78
N THR A 57 12.24 5.77 6.20
CA THR A 57 13.37 5.94 7.13
C THR A 57 12.96 5.86 8.60
N CYS A 58 11.67 5.80 8.89
CA CYS A 58 11.10 5.70 10.23
C CYS A 58 11.07 4.23 10.72
N ALA A 59 11.82 3.91 11.77
CA ALA A 59 11.89 2.54 12.33
C ALA A 59 10.55 2.07 12.91
N THR A 60 9.81 2.97 13.56
CA THR A 60 8.49 2.66 14.12
C THR A 60 7.46 2.36 13.03
N CYS A 61 7.58 2.97 11.84
CA CYS A 61 6.74 2.65 10.68
C CYS A 61 6.96 1.20 10.20
N ALA A 62 8.23 0.77 10.10
CA ALA A 62 8.54 -0.61 9.74
C ALA A 62 8.04 -1.61 10.78
N SER A 63 8.22 -1.30 12.06
CA SER A 63 7.71 -2.13 13.18
C SER A 63 6.18 -2.21 13.14
N PHE A 64 5.49 -1.09 12.93
CA PHE A 64 4.03 -1.04 12.80
C PHE A 64 3.57 -1.94 11.65
N MET A 65 4.12 -1.79 10.45
CA MET A 65 3.74 -2.58 9.28
C MET A 65 3.92 -4.09 9.55
N ILE A 66 5.06 -4.50 10.14
CA ILE A 66 5.33 -5.92 10.43
C ILE A 66 4.32 -6.50 11.43
N GLN A 67 3.94 -5.74 12.46
CA GLN A 67 3.00 -6.18 13.50
C GLN A 67 1.55 -6.19 13.04
N SER A 68 1.15 -5.23 12.19
CA SER A 68 -0.24 -5.02 11.79
C SER A 68 -0.65 -5.83 10.55
N GLU A 69 0.29 -6.14 9.65
CA GLU A 69 -0.01 -6.62 8.29
C GLU A 69 -0.93 -7.85 8.27
N GLY A 70 -0.63 -8.88 9.04
CA GLY A 70 -1.43 -10.10 9.07
C GLY A 70 -2.86 -9.86 9.57
N ALA A 71 -2.99 -9.16 10.69
CA ALA A 71 -4.28 -8.82 11.28
C ALA A 71 -5.07 -7.89 10.34
N MET A 72 -4.41 -6.90 9.75
CA MET A 72 -5.02 -5.96 8.83
C MET A 72 -5.57 -6.66 7.59
N GLN A 73 -4.81 -7.58 7.00
CA GLN A 73 -5.24 -8.32 5.81
C GLN A 73 -6.42 -9.25 6.10
N VAL A 74 -6.31 -10.08 7.15
CA VAL A 74 -7.28 -11.15 7.42
C VAL A 74 -8.48 -10.65 8.21
N GLY A 75 -8.25 -9.81 9.23
CA GLY A 75 -9.30 -9.36 10.15
C GLY A 75 -10.13 -8.19 9.63
N TYR A 76 -9.51 -7.29 8.86
CA TYR A 76 -10.14 -6.00 8.54
C TYR A 76 -10.41 -5.82 7.04
N VAL A 77 -9.37 -5.82 6.20
CA VAL A 77 -9.50 -5.50 4.78
C VAL A 77 -10.29 -6.57 4.02
N SER A 78 -10.04 -7.87 4.31
CA SER A 78 -10.73 -8.97 3.61
C SER A 78 -12.26 -8.92 3.76
N SER A 79 -12.75 -8.41 4.89
CA SER A 79 -14.19 -8.26 5.15
C SER A 79 -14.85 -7.17 4.30
N GLY A 80 -14.06 -6.27 3.71
CA GLY A 80 -14.54 -5.07 3.01
C GLY A 80 -15.06 -3.96 3.92
N LYS A 81 -14.98 -4.11 5.26
CA LYS A 81 -15.42 -3.11 6.23
C LYS A 81 -14.39 -2.03 6.49
N VAL A 82 -13.10 -2.34 6.29
CA VAL A 82 -11.96 -1.41 6.44
C VAL A 82 -11.25 -1.29 5.11
N SER A 83 -10.93 -0.07 4.72
CA SER A 83 -9.94 0.23 3.68
C SER A 83 -8.73 0.91 4.29
N VAL A 84 -7.54 0.65 3.72
CA VAL A 84 -6.28 1.19 4.21
C VAL A 84 -5.61 1.97 3.07
N GLU A 85 -5.39 3.25 3.29
CA GLU A 85 -4.66 4.12 2.38
C GLU A 85 -3.27 4.44 2.96
N VAL A 86 -2.21 4.11 2.23
CA VAL A 86 -0.86 4.51 2.60
C VAL A 86 -0.53 5.85 1.95
N ARG A 87 -0.12 6.81 2.78
CA ARG A 87 0.33 8.15 2.41
C ARG A 87 1.78 8.35 2.86
N HIS A 88 2.59 8.90 1.98
CA HIS A 88 4.00 9.15 2.29
C HIS A 88 4.19 10.47 3.03
N LEU A 89 4.95 10.42 4.13
CA LEU A 89 5.41 11.59 4.88
C LEU A 89 6.94 11.65 4.76
N VAL A 90 7.41 12.21 3.65
CA VAL A 90 8.81 12.16 3.23
C VAL A 90 9.71 12.99 4.14
N GLN A 91 10.75 12.36 4.69
CA GLN A 91 11.71 12.98 5.60
C GLN A 91 13.09 13.24 4.97
N GLY A 92 13.27 12.93 3.69
CA GLY A 92 14.54 13.18 3.00
C GLY A 92 14.69 12.40 1.69
N PRO A 93 15.86 12.50 1.04
CA PRO A 93 16.06 11.93 -0.29
C PRO A 93 16.02 10.39 -0.32
N VAL A 94 16.52 9.73 0.72
CA VAL A 94 16.47 8.25 0.83
C VAL A 94 15.03 7.78 0.98
N ASP A 95 14.26 8.50 1.79
CA ASP A 95 12.82 8.22 1.99
C ASP A 95 12.03 8.43 0.69
N LEU A 96 12.28 9.54 -0.02
CA LEU A 96 11.67 9.78 -1.34
C LEU A 96 11.99 8.65 -2.32
N ALA A 97 13.24 8.22 -2.42
CA ALA A 97 13.63 7.15 -3.32
C ALA A 97 12.91 5.83 -2.97
N ALA A 98 12.81 5.48 -1.69
CA ALA A 98 12.06 4.31 -1.24
C ALA A 98 10.57 4.43 -1.55
N ALA A 99 9.95 5.60 -1.33
CA ALA A 99 8.55 5.88 -1.66
C ALA A 99 8.27 5.76 -3.18
N MET A 100 9.19 6.25 -4.02
CA MET A 100 9.11 6.09 -5.48
C MET A 100 9.17 4.62 -5.88
N LEU A 101 10.07 3.83 -5.27
CA LEU A 101 10.19 2.40 -5.53
C LEU A 101 8.99 1.59 -5.03
N ALA A 102 8.43 1.94 -3.89
CA ALA A 102 7.18 1.33 -3.43
C ALA A 102 6.04 1.56 -4.43
N SER A 103 5.99 2.74 -5.01
CA SER A 103 4.98 3.16 -5.99
C SER A 103 5.30 2.72 -7.43
N CYS A 104 6.38 1.95 -7.63
CA CYS A 104 6.84 1.51 -8.94
C CYS A 104 5.90 0.47 -9.57
N GLY A 105 5.55 0.67 -10.84
CA GLY A 105 4.66 -0.21 -11.59
C GLY A 105 3.16 0.06 -11.34
N PRO A 106 2.28 -0.89 -11.72
CA PRO A 106 0.84 -0.71 -11.52
C PRO A 106 0.46 -0.70 -10.04
N PRO A 107 -0.62 0.01 -9.65
CA PRO A 107 -1.04 0.14 -8.24
C PRO A 107 -1.13 -1.18 -7.48
N ALA A 108 -1.54 -2.27 -8.15
CA ALA A 108 -1.62 -3.60 -7.54
C ALA A 108 -0.27 -4.13 -6.98
N LYS A 109 0.87 -3.63 -7.46
CA LYS A 109 2.19 -4.02 -6.95
C LYS A 109 2.58 -3.27 -5.67
N PHE A 110 1.92 -2.14 -5.37
CA PHE A 110 2.31 -1.25 -4.27
C PHE A 110 2.44 -1.96 -2.93
N ALA A 111 1.40 -2.68 -2.49
CA ALA A 111 1.37 -3.30 -1.16
C ALA A 111 2.57 -4.24 -0.93
N LEU A 112 2.94 -5.02 -1.93
CA LEU A 112 4.05 -5.95 -1.84
C LEU A 112 5.42 -5.26 -1.96
N ASN A 113 5.54 -4.18 -2.75
CA ASN A 113 6.75 -3.37 -2.83
C ASN A 113 6.98 -2.63 -1.51
N HIS A 114 5.92 -2.00 -0.98
CA HIS A 114 5.91 -1.34 0.33
C HIS A 114 6.40 -2.28 1.43
N ALA A 115 5.80 -3.47 1.53
CA ALA A 115 6.18 -4.48 2.51
C ALA A 115 7.64 -4.93 2.35
N ALA A 116 8.14 -5.11 1.12
CA ALA A 116 9.52 -5.51 0.87
C ALA A 116 10.52 -4.45 1.35
N LEU A 117 10.26 -3.17 1.08
CA LEU A 117 11.11 -2.06 1.51
C LEU A 117 11.09 -1.89 3.04
N MET A 118 9.91 -1.95 3.67
CA MET A 118 9.77 -1.85 5.12
C MET A 118 10.44 -3.03 5.85
N ARG A 119 10.22 -4.27 5.40
CA ARG A 119 10.86 -5.46 6.01
C ARG A 119 12.37 -5.48 5.85
N SER A 120 12.89 -4.89 4.78
CA SER A 120 14.34 -4.79 4.55
C SER A 120 15.00 -3.62 5.30
N GLN A 121 14.22 -2.76 5.96
CA GLN A 121 14.71 -1.51 6.57
C GLN A 121 15.91 -1.72 7.49
N ASN A 122 15.89 -2.72 8.36
CA ASN A 122 16.99 -2.97 9.30
C ASN A 122 18.35 -3.22 8.60
N ARG A 123 18.34 -3.71 7.34
CA ARG A 123 19.57 -3.97 6.58
C ARG A 123 20.17 -2.69 5.99
N TRP A 124 19.33 -1.82 5.41
CA TRP A 124 19.81 -0.62 4.73
C TRP A 124 19.85 0.61 5.63
N ARG A 125 19.06 0.63 6.73
CA ARG A 125 19.04 1.74 7.67
C ARG A 125 20.40 2.01 8.31
N GLN A 126 21.18 0.97 8.61
CA GLN A 126 22.55 1.13 9.13
C GLN A 126 23.46 1.89 8.15
N THR A 127 23.33 1.63 6.85
CA THR A 127 24.06 2.37 5.81
C THR A 127 23.62 3.83 5.78
N PHE A 128 22.31 4.09 5.89
CA PHE A 128 21.75 5.43 5.95
C PHE A 128 22.26 6.21 7.16
N GLU A 129 22.24 5.62 8.35
CA GLU A 129 22.65 6.27 9.60
C GLU A 129 24.15 6.53 9.69
N ARG A 130 24.97 5.72 9.01
CA ARG A 130 26.43 5.83 9.01
C ARG A 130 26.99 6.56 7.80
N ALA A 131 26.13 7.11 6.96
CA ALA A 131 26.56 7.76 5.73
C ALA A 131 27.47 8.97 5.99
N GLY A 132 28.64 8.95 5.38
CA GLY A 132 29.58 10.06 5.44
C GLY A 132 29.19 11.23 4.51
N PRO A 133 29.85 12.39 4.66
CA PRO A 133 29.53 13.62 3.88
C PRO A 133 29.56 13.40 2.36
N ALA A 134 30.57 12.69 1.83
CA ALA A 134 30.68 12.43 0.40
C ALA A 134 29.55 11.54 -0.14
N GLN A 135 29.08 10.59 0.66
CA GLN A 135 27.95 9.72 0.31
C GLN A 135 26.64 10.51 0.31
N THR A 136 26.40 11.27 1.38
CA THR A 136 25.21 12.12 1.52
C THR A 136 25.13 13.18 0.40
N GLN A 137 26.28 13.76 0.00
CA GLN A 137 26.35 14.71 -1.10
C GLN A 137 25.83 14.12 -2.42
N ARG A 138 26.14 12.85 -2.74
CA ARG A 138 25.61 12.19 -3.95
C ARG A 138 24.08 11.98 -3.93
N TRP A 139 23.48 11.92 -2.74
CA TRP A 139 22.01 11.79 -2.60
C TRP A 139 21.29 13.13 -2.75
N LEU A 140 22.00 14.23 -2.55
CA LEU A 140 21.43 15.58 -2.53
C LEU A 140 21.66 16.35 -3.83
N THR A 141 22.70 16.02 -4.61
CA THR A 141 23.11 16.81 -5.77
C THR A 141 22.93 16.09 -7.09
N GLY A 142 22.64 16.86 -8.14
CA GLY A 142 22.47 16.37 -9.50
C GLY A 142 21.03 16.03 -9.87
N PRO A 143 20.79 15.50 -11.08
CA PRO A 143 19.48 15.10 -11.58
C PRO A 143 18.83 14.03 -10.71
N LEU A 144 17.48 14.01 -10.68
CA LEU A 144 16.70 13.07 -9.88
C LEU A 144 17.17 11.61 -10.05
N LEU A 145 17.31 11.16 -11.30
CA LEU A 145 17.77 9.80 -11.60
C LEU A 145 19.18 9.51 -11.04
N ALA A 146 20.11 10.47 -11.13
CA ALA A 146 21.47 10.26 -10.62
C ALA A 146 21.48 10.10 -9.11
N ARG A 147 20.72 10.94 -8.40
CA ARG A 147 20.52 10.82 -6.94
C ARG A 147 19.85 9.51 -6.58
N GLY A 148 18.78 9.15 -7.29
CA GLY A 148 18.04 7.89 -7.08
C GLY A 148 18.93 6.66 -7.26
N ARG A 149 19.77 6.64 -8.30
CA ARG A 149 20.75 5.55 -8.55
C ARG A 149 21.79 5.43 -7.43
N ALA A 150 22.31 6.55 -6.95
CA ALA A 150 23.25 6.56 -5.84
C ALA A 150 22.62 5.98 -4.58
N ILE A 151 21.43 6.43 -4.24
CA ILE A 151 20.66 5.92 -3.08
C ILE A 151 20.33 4.43 -3.25
N ALA A 152 19.82 4.02 -4.41
CA ALA A 152 19.42 2.63 -4.64
C ALA A 152 20.63 1.67 -4.61
N GLY A 153 21.80 2.12 -5.06
CA GLY A 153 23.04 1.37 -4.92
C GLY A 153 23.51 1.26 -3.49
N ASP A 154 23.58 2.38 -2.79
CA ASP A 154 24.07 2.46 -1.40
C ASP A 154 23.15 1.70 -0.42
N MET A 155 21.81 1.79 -0.59
CA MET A 155 20.81 1.13 0.28
C MET A 155 20.50 -0.31 -0.15
N GLY A 156 21.03 -0.79 -1.29
CA GLY A 156 20.71 -2.11 -1.82
C GLY A 156 19.28 -2.25 -2.36
N PHE A 157 18.61 -1.15 -2.71
CA PHE A 157 17.23 -1.17 -3.20
C PHE A 157 17.08 -1.93 -4.52
N TYR A 158 18.11 -1.99 -5.36
CA TYR A 158 18.07 -2.84 -6.55
C TYR A 158 17.80 -4.31 -6.24
N MET A 159 18.43 -4.85 -5.18
CA MET A 159 18.19 -6.24 -4.74
C MET A 159 16.78 -6.42 -4.17
N VAL A 160 16.30 -5.44 -3.39
CA VAL A 160 14.93 -5.47 -2.86
C VAL A 160 13.91 -5.49 -4.01
N MET A 161 14.09 -4.62 -5.01
CA MET A 161 13.16 -4.52 -6.14
C MET A 161 13.29 -5.70 -7.12
N ALA A 162 14.48 -6.27 -7.27
CA ALA A 162 14.67 -7.52 -8.04
C ALA A 162 13.83 -8.67 -7.45
N SER A 163 13.76 -8.79 -6.12
CA SER A 163 12.88 -9.77 -5.47
C SER A 163 11.38 -9.51 -5.70
N ARG A 164 11.02 -8.31 -6.20
CA ARG A 164 9.67 -7.91 -6.59
C ARG A 164 9.42 -8.04 -8.10
N GLY A 165 10.40 -8.56 -8.85
CA GLY A 165 10.31 -8.75 -10.30
C GLY A 165 10.56 -7.47 -11.11
N PHE A 166 11.33 -6.51 -10.56
CA PHE A 166 11.78 -5.33 -11.29
C PHE A 166 13.26 -5.50 -11.64
N ASP A 167 13.61 -5.42 -12.91
CA ASP A 167 14.99 -5.31 -13.33
C ASP A 167 15.57 -3.92 -13.06
N ARG A 168 16.89 -3.77 -13.28
CA ARG A 168 17.57 -2.49 -13.03
C ARG A 168 17.00 -1.34 -13.86
N SER A 169 16.61 -1.61 -15.11
CA SER A 169 16.06 -0.59 -16.01
C SER A 169 14.72 -0.07 -15.51
N ALA A 170 13.83 -0.97 -15.07
CA ALA A 170 12.55 -0.62 -14.49
C ALA A 170 12.71 0.18 -13.17
N VAL A 171 13.68 -0.21 -12.32
CA VAL A 171 14.01 0.55 -11.10
C VAL A 171 14.50 1.95 -11.44
N ASP A 172 15.41 2.08 -12.40
CA ASP A 172 15.95 3.36 -12.86
C ASP A 172 14.84 4.25 -13.47
N ALA A 173 13.93 3.68 -14.25
CA ALA A 173 12.79 4.41 -14.81
C ALA A 173 11.89 4.98 -13.68
N CYS A 174 11.59 4.19 -12.66
CA CYS A 174 10.83 4.68 -11.50
C CYS A 174 11.58 5.78 -10.73
N LEU A 175 12.88 5.64 -10.49
CA LEU A 175 13.71 6.63 -9.78
C LEU A 175 13.91 7.92 -10.57
N GLY A 176 13.76 7.90 -11.90
CA GLY A 176 13.82 9.06 -12.78
C GLY A 176 12.46 9.71 -13.05
N ASP A 177 11.37 9.14 -12.58
CA ASP A 177 10.01 9.65 -12.83
C ASP A 177 9.74 10.91 -11.98
N GLN A 178 9.91 12.09 -12.63
CA GLN A 178 9.69 13.39 -12.00
C GLN A 178 8.22 13.60 -11.61
N ALA A 179 7.26 13.07 -12.39
CA ALA A 179 5.85 13.21 -12.08
C ALA A 179 5.48 12.41 -10.82
N LEU A 180 6.04 11.21 -10.68
CA LEU A 180 5.91 10.40 -9.46
C LEU A 180 6.52 11.11 -8.24
N ALA A 181 7.76 11.63 -8.38
CA ALA A 181 8.41 12.38 -7.30
C ALA A 181 7.60 13.59 -6.85
N ASN A 182 7.06 14.36 -7.81
CA ASN A 182 6.22 15.52 -7.54
C ASN A 182 4.92 15.14 -6.84
N ARG A 183 4.26 14.05 -7.26
CA ARG A 183 3.03 13.54 -6.61
C ARG A 183 3.29 13.14 -5.16
N ILE A 184 4.36 12.37 -4.90
CA ILE A 184 4.75 11.98 -3.54
C ILE A 184 5.11 13.20 -2.70
N GLY A 185 5.83 14.16 -3.26
CA GLY A 185 6.17 15.42 -2.59
C GLY A 185 4.94 16.26 -2.24
N ALA A 186 3.97 16.36 -3.16
CA ALA A 186 2.71 17.06 -2.92
C ALA A 186 1.89 16.39 -1.81
N GLN A 187 1.79 15.06 -1.82
CA GLN A 187 1.13 14.27 -0.76
C GLN A 187 1.78 14.52 0.61
N SER A 188 3.11 14.43 0.67
CA SER A 188 3.86 14.70 1.90
C SER A 188 3.64 16.12 2.41
N LYS A 189 3.71 17.11 1.53
CA LYS A 189 3.43 18.52 1.87
C LYS A 189 2.00 18.71 2.42
N ALA A 190 1.01 18.07 1.83
CA ALA A 190 -0.38 18.10 2.32
C ALA A 190 -0.53 17.46 3.70
N GLY A 191 0.16 16.36 3.96
CA GLY A 191 0.22 15.72 5.28
C GLY A 191 0.78 16.67 6.35
N TYR A 192 1.93 17.29 6.08
CA TYR A 192 2.52 18.28 7.00
C TYR A 192 1.62 19.48 7.20
N ALA A 193 1.00 20.01 6.15
CA ALA A 193 0.08 21.14 6.23
C ALA A 193 -1.20 20.85 7.04
N SER A 194 -1.62 19.58 7.13
CA SER A 194 -2.73 19.14 7.99
C SER A 194 -2.30 18.86 9.44
N GLY A 195 -1.06 19.22 9.82
CA GLY A 195 -0.55 19.04 11.18
C GLY A 195 0.01 17.65 11.49
N ILE A 196 0.12 16.77 10.50
CA ILE A 196 0.69 15.44 10.67
C ILE A 196 2.20 15.53 10.47
N THR A 197 2.96 15.57 11.56
CA THR A 197 4.41 15.84 11.55
C THR A 197 5.27 14.65 11.91
N THR A 198 4.70 13.63 12.54
CA THR A 198 5.44 12.47 13.07
C THR A 198 4.90 11.16 12.47
N PRO A 199 5.70 10.41 11.65
CA PRO A 199 5.33 9.07 11.21
C PRO A 199 5.67 8.01 12.28
N PRO A 200 4.92 6.90 12.38
CA PRO A 200 3.64 6.72 11.75
C PRO A 200 2.56 7.54 12.46
N SER A 201 1.65 8.12 11.68
CA SER A 201 0.41 8.73 12.17
C SER A 201 -0.76 8.16 11.39
N PHE A 202 -1.95 8.21 11.96
CA PHE A 202 -3.14 7.58 11.39
C PHE A 202 -4.33 8.52 11.43
N THR A 203 -5.17 8.44 10.40
CA THR A 203 -6.52 9.00 10.48
C THR A 203 -7.55 7.90 10.28
N ILE A 204 -8.62 7.92 11.07
CA ILE A 204 -9.80 7.06 10.90
C ILE A 204 -10.95 7.96 10.46
N ASN A 205 -11.50 7.70 9.28
CA ASN A 205 -12.57 8.51 8.67
C ASN A 205 -12.22 10.02 8.61
N GLY A 206 -10.95 10.33 8.36
CA GLY A 206 -10.43 11.70 8.28
C GLY A 206 -10.04 12.35 9.61
N THR A 207 -10.39 11.73 10.74
CA THR A 207 -10.04 12.24 12.08
C THR A 207 -8.70 11.65 12.53
N LEU A 208 -7.77 12.49 13.01
CA LEU A 208 -6.47 12.06 13.52
C LEU A 208 -6.66 11.13 14.74
N ALA A 209 -6.10 9.94 14.65
CA ALA A 209 -6.13 8.96 15.74
C ALA A 209 -4.94 9.19 16.70
N PRO A 210 -5.13 9.16 18.02
CA PRO A 210 -4.06 9.28 19.01
C PRO A 210 -3.30 7.95 19.14
N ALA A 211 -2.64 7.51 18.05
CA ALA A 211 -1.94 6.25 17.97
C ALA A 211 -0.70 6.36 17.10
N HIS A 212 0.38 5.67 17.50
CA HIS A 212 1.64 5.54 16.76
C HIS A 212 2.12 4.08 16.68
N THR A 213 1.40 3.16 17.31
CA THR A 213 1.70 1.73 17.33
C THR A 213 0.47 0.90 16.95
N TRP A 214 0.67 -0.36 16.58
CA TRP A 214 -0.44 -1.27 16.31
C TRP A 214 -1.31 -1.54 17.54
N ALA A 215 -0.68 -1.65 18.70
CA ALA A 215 -1.40 -1.87 19.96
C ALA A 215 -2.36 -0.72 20.32
N GLU A 216 -1.96 0.52 20.02
CA GLU A 216 -2.80 1.72 20.23
C GLU A 216 -3.87 1.87 19.14
N LEU A 217 -3.53 1.57 17.88
CA LEU A 217 -4.45 1.79 16.75
C LEU A 217 -5.58 0.75 16.69
N ARG A 218 -5.26 -0.52 16.98
CA ARG A 218 -6.21 -1.62 16.83
C ARG A 218 -7.53 -1.39 17.56
N PRO A 219 -7.57 -1.04 18.87
CA PRO A 219 -8.84 -0.80 19.56
C PRO A 219 -9.63 0.38 18.98
N LEU A 220 -8.98 1.36 18.37
CA LEU A 220 -9.66 2.49 17.73
C LEU A 220 -10.35 2.06 16.43
N ILE A 221 -9.72 1.17 15.65
CA ILE A 221 -10.35 0.56 14.47
C ILE A 221 -11.54 -0.30 14.91
N ASP A 222 -11.36 -1.16 15.93
CA ASP A 222 -12.42 -2.03 16.45
C ASP A 222 -13.64 -1.23 16.94
N ALA A 223 -13.41 -0.09 17.59
CA ALA A 223 -14.47 0.80 18.04
C ALA A 223 -15.19 1.57 16.89
N SER A 224 -14.60 1.57 15.69
CA SER A 224 -15.14 2.26 14.51
C SER A 224 -15.93 1.34 13.56
N LEU A 225 -15.97 0.00 13.85
CA LEU A 225 -16.64 -1.03 13.05
C LEU A 225 -18.11 -1.19 13.40
#